data_b22ea0cc747604f6dba8b6360748bb93
#
_entry.id   b22ea0cc747604f6dba8b6360748bb93
#
_cell.length_a   1.000
_cell.length_b   1.000
_cell.length_c   1.000
_cell.angle_alpha   90.00
_cell.angle_beta   90.00
_cell.angle_gamma   90.00
#
_symmetry.space_group_name_H-M   'P 1'
#
loop_
_entity.id
_entity.type
_entity.pdbx_description
1 polymer ?
#
loop_
_entity_poly.entity_id
_entity_poly.type
_entity_poly.pdbx_seq_one_letter_code
_entity_poly.pdbx_strand_id
1 'polypeptide(L)'
;MYKILELNPQLVPFAGDIDLRMFLYNSTKQRLVGDNGRLIDFANAHEYFGFHRVWGGWVYREWAPSAYQLYLTGEFNNWNWTSHPLTNLGNGNWEIFLPGDDALWDGCRVKTIV
;
A
#
# COMPACT_ATOMS: atom_id res chain seq x y z
N MET A 1 -9.38 -12.26 -30.45
CA MET A 1 -7.89 -12.35 -30.46
C MET A 1 -7.31 -11.04 -29.97
N TYR A 2 -6.30 -11.11 -29.11
CA TYR A 2 -5.64 -9.90 -28.64
C TYR A 2 -4.81 -9.26 -29.74
N LYS A 3 -4.81 -7.94 -29.78
CA LYS A 3 -4.15 -7.17 -30.85
C LYS A 3 -2.66 -7.50 -31.00
N ILE A 4 -1.99 -7.87 -29.90
CA ILE A 4 -0.57 -8.24 -29.95
C ILE A 4 -0.32 -9.45 -30.86
N LEU A 5 -1.28 -10.39 -30.96
CA LEU A 5 -1.17 -11.56 -31.81
C LEU A 5 -1.30 -11.18 -33.31
N GLU A 6 -2.08 -10.15 -33.60
CA GLU A 6 -2.20 -9.60 -34.94
C GLU A 6 -0.94 -8.84 -35.37
N LEU A 7 -0.36 -8.09 -34.43
CA LEU A 7 0.84 -7.30 -34.70
C LEU A 7 2.09 -8.16 -34.77
N ASN A 8 2.12 -9.29 -34.09
CA ASN A 8 3.25 -10.20 -34.07
C ASN A 8 2.77 -11.65 -34.21
N PRO A 9 2.60 -12.15 -35.44
CA PRO A 9 2.09 -13.52 -35.69
C PRO A 9 2.96 -14.62 -35.07
N GLN A 10 4.22 -14.36 -34.78
CA GLN A 10 5.09 -15.34 -34.12
C GLN A 10 4.62 -15.69 -32.72
N LEU A 11 3.77 -14.86 -32.08
CA LEU A 11 3.21 -15.10 -30.76
C LEU A 11 1.96 -16.00 -30.78
N VAL A 12 1.40 -16.30 -31.96
CA VAL A 12 0.19 -17.11 -32.08
C VAL A 12 0.31 -18.48 -31.37
N PRO A 13 1.45 -19.20 -31.45
CA PRO A 13 1.61 -20.46 -30.71
C PRO A 13 1.50 -20.30 -29.19
N PHE A 14 1.66 -19.09 -28.69
CA PHE A 14 1.61 -18.77 -27.24
C PHE A 14 0.29 -18.11 -26.85
N ALA A 15 -0.72 -18.16 -27.71
CA ALA A 15 -2.01 -17.51 -27.47
C ALA A 15 -2.65 -17.95 -26.15
N GLY A 16 -2.54 -19.25 -25.79
CA GLY A 16 -3.08 -19.77 -24.54
C GLY A 16 -2.43 -19.14 -23.30
N ASP A 17 -1.13 -18.92 -23.34
CA ASP A 17 -0.40 -18.26 -22.24
C ASP A 17 -0.80 -16.79 -22.11
N ILE A 18 -0.98 -16.12 -23.23
CA ILE A 18 -1.43 -14.73 -23.27
C ILE A 18 -2.86 -14.63 -22.74
N ASP A 19 -3.75 -15.52 -23.15
CA ASP A 19 -5.13 -15.56 -22.65
C ASP A 19 -5.17 -15.75 -21.14
N LEU A 20 -4.34 -16.64 -20.59
CA LEU A 20 -4.27 -16.85 -19.14
C LEU A 20 -3.82 -15.57 -18.41
N ARG A 21 -2.79 -14.93 -18.91
CA ARG A 21 -2.29 -13.68 -18.30
C ARG A 21 -3.36 -12.58 -18.32
N MET A 22 -4.09 -12.46 -19.44
CA MET A 22 -5.16 -11.46 -19.53
C MET A 22 -6.35 -11.82 -18.64
N PHE A 23 -6.65 -13.11 -18.48
CA PHE A 23 -7.66 -13.55 -17.54
C PHE A 23 -7.28 -13.17 -16.11
N LEU A 24 -6.04 -13.41 -15.68
CA LEU A 24 -5.56 -13.05 -14.35
C LEU A 24 -5.59 -11.52 -14.13
N TYR A 25 -5.19 -10.76 -15.14
CA TYR A 25 -5.27 -9.30 -15.08
C TYR A 25 -6.71 -8.82 -14.92
N ASN A 26 -7.61 -9.29 -15.77
CA ASN A 26 -9.00 -8.84 -15.77
C ASN A 26 -9.74 -9.25 -14.50
N SER A 27 -9.51 -10.47 -14.00
CA SER A 27 -10.15 -10.93 -12.76
C SER A 27 -9.65 -10.17 -11.55
N THR A 28 -8.36 -9.86 -11.48
CA THR A 28 -7.80 -9.05 -10.39
C THR A 28 -8.33 -7.62 -10.45
N LYS A 29 -8.37 -7.03 -11.64
CA LYS A 29 -8.91 -5.68 -11.83
C LYS A 29 -10.37 -5.62 -11.40
N GLN A 30 -11.19 -6.59 -11.80
CA GLN A 30 -12.61 -6.62 -11.42
C GLN A 30 -12.78 -6.74 -9.91
N ARG A 31 -11.96 -7.56 -9.25
CA ARG A 31 -11.99 -7.71 -7.80
C ARG A 31 -11.66 -6.40 -7.08
N LEU A 32 -10.73 -5.61 -7.62
CA LEU A 32 -10.26 -4.37 -6.99
C LEU A 32 -11.21 -3.19 -7.24
N VAL A 33 -11.73 -3.04 -8.45
CA VAL A 33 -12.46 -1.82 -8.86
C VAL A 33 -13.85 -2.07 -9.42
N GLY A 34 -14.27 -3.32 -9.59
CA GLY A 34 -15.58 -3.66 -10.16
C GLY A 34 -15.65 -3.47 -11.67
N ASP A 35 -16.87 -3.59 -12.21
CA ASP A 35 -17.08 -3.63 -13.66
C ASP A 35 -16.77 -2.31 -14.37
N ASN A 36 -17.09 -1.18 -13.73
CA ASN A 36 -16.97 0.15 -14.32
C ASN A 36 -15.88 0.99 -13.67
N GLY A 37 -15.12 0.42 -12.72
CA GLY A 37 -14.05 1.13 -12.04
C GLY A 37 -12.77 1.18 -12.87
N ARG A 38 -11.95 2.18 -12.61
CA ARG A 38 -10.62 2.31 -13.18
C ARG A 38 -9.57 2.01 -12.11
N LEU A 39 -8.43 1.45 -12.53
CA LEU A 39 -7.35 1.16 -11.60
C LEU A 39 -6.84 2.43 -10.89
N ILE A 40 -6.88 3.57 -11.56
CA ILE A 40 -6.48 4.84 -10.94
C ILE A 40 -7.38 5.21 -9.76
N ASP A 41 -8.65 4.82 -9.79
CA ASP A 41 -9.57 5.08 -8.68
C ASP A 41 -9.25 4.24 -7.46
N PHE A 42 -8.65 3.05 -7.66
CA PHE A 42 -8.15 2.19 -6.59
C PHE A 42 -6.76 2.63 -6.10
N ALA A 43 -5.94 3.16 -7.01
CA ALA A 43 -4.53 3.49 -6.75
C ALA A 43 -4.38 4.80 -5.97
N ASN A 44 -5.10 4.93 -4.85
CA ASN A 44 -5.10 6.11 -3.98
C ASN A 44 -4.57 5.81 -2.58
N ALA A 45 -3.84 4.71 -2.42
CA ALA A 45 -3.35 4.28 -1.11
C ALA A 45 -2.48 5.34 -0.42
N HIS A 46 -1.78 6.17 -1.19
CA HIS A 46 -0.96 7.25 -0.67
C HIS A 46 -1.76 8.33 0.07
N GLU A 47 -3.06 8.43 -0.17
CA GLU A 47 -3.95 9.35 0.54
C GLU A 47 -4.33 8.84 1.92
N TYR A 48 -4.21 7.54 2.15
CA TYR A 48 -4.54 6.90 3.42
C TYR A 48 -3.29 6.43 4.16
N PHE A 49 -2.40 5.69 3.48
CA PHE A 49 -1.20 5.12 4.08
C PHE A 49 -0.06 6.14 4.12
N GLY A 50 0.93 5.86 4.95
CA GLY A 50 2.07 6.73 5.16
C GLY A 50 1.81 7.77 6.24
N PHE A 51 2.61 8.82 6.21
CA PHE A 51 2.55 9.90 7.20
C PHE A 51 1.63 11.00 6.71
N HIS A 52 0.68 11.40 7.56
CA HIS A 52 -0.24 12.49 7.27
C HIS A 52 -0.34 13.42 8.46
N ARG A 53 -0.22 14.72 8.19
CA ARG A 53 -0.46 15.72 9.20
C ARG A 53 -1.96 15.89 9.40
N VAL A 54 -2.39 15.82 10.65
CA VAL A 54 -3.80 15.97 11.02
C VAL A 54 -3.91 17.02 12.11
N TRP A 55 -5.14 17.40 12.46
CA TRP A 55 -5.34 18.33 13.54
C TRP A 55 -4.79 17.74 14.86
N GLY A 56 -3.88 18.49 15.48
CA GLY A 56 -3.28 18.09 16.76
C GLY A 56 -2.10 17.14 16.68
N GLY A 57 -1.65 16.75 15.46
CA GLY A 57 -0.49 15.86 15.37
C GLY A 57 -0.31 15.21 14.02
N TRP A 58 0.23 14.00 14.04
CA TRP A 58 0.53 13.22 12.86
C TRP A 58 -0.08 11.83 12.99
N VAL A 59 -0.51 11.28 11.85
CA VAL A 59 -0.96 9.90 11.74
C VAL A 59 -0.03 9.16 10.79
N TYR A 60 0.38 7.96 11.18
CA TYR A 60 1.09 7.02 10.31
C TYR A 60 0.27 5.76 10.16
N ARG A 61 0.08 5.32 8.92
CA ARG A 61 -0.65 4.10 8.59
C ARG A 61 0.17 3.22 7.68
N GLU A 62 0.10 1.92 7.92
CA GLU A 62 0.85 0.91 7.16
C GLU A 62 -0.05 -0.29 6.91
N TRP A 63 0.15 -0.96 5.77
CA TRP A 63 -0.52 -2.22 5.47
C TRP A 63 0.48 -3.35 5.60
N ALA A 64 0.25 -4.23 6.57
CA ALA A 64 1.13 -5.35 6.88
C ALA A 64 0.29 -6.53 7.40
N PRO A 65 -0.37 -7.26 6.48
CA PRO A 65 -1.36 -8.28 6.88
C PRO A 65 -0.75 -9.47 7.62
N SER A 66 0.53 -9.74 7.43
CA SER A 66 1.20 -10.88 8.07
C SER A 66 2.00 -10.50 9.32
N ALA A 67 1.98 -9.24 9.73
CA ALA A 67 2.72 -8.81 10.90
C ALA A 67 1.98 -9.17 12.19
N TYR A 68 2.74 -9.58 13.21
CA TYR A 68 2.19 -9.74 14.56
C TYR A 68 2.10 -8.43 15.30
N GLN A 69 3.09 -7.57 15.12
CA GLN A 69 3.16 -6.27 15.75
C GLN A 69 4.06 -5.36 14.92
N LEU A 70 3.69 -4.09 14.86
CA LEU A 70 4.51 -3.04 14.25
C LEU A 70 4.84 -1.98 15.28
N TYR A 71 6.05 -1.45 15.21
CA TYR A 71 6.51 -0.32 16.02
C TYR A 71 7.09 0.75 15.11
N LEU A 72 6.85 2.00 15.46
CA LEU A 72 7.48 3.13 14.78
C LEU A 72 8.67 3.61 15.60
N THR A 73 9.82 3.80 14.93
CA THR A 73 11.02 4.31 15.55
C THR A 73 11.69 5.35 14.65
N GLY A 74 12.46 6.23 15.24
CA GLY A 74 13.15 7.26 14.48
C GLY A 74 13.76 8.31 15.38
N GLU A 75 14.16 9.41 14.76
CA GLU A 75 14.73 10.54 15.48
C GLU A 75 13.77 11.12 16.51
N PHE A 76 12.47 11.04 16.25
CA PHE A 76 11.44 11.58 17.13
C PHE A 76 11.37 10.91 18.50
N ASN A 77 11.80 9.65 18.62
CA ASN A 77 11.79 8.89 19.88
C ASN A 77 13.15 8.33 20.26
N ASN A 78 14.24 8.94 19.76
CA ASN A 78 15.62 8.52 19.98
C ASN A 78 15.87 7.07 19.60
N TRP A 79 15.22 6.60 18.51
CA TRP A 79 15.35 5.25 17.99
C TRP A 79 14.97 4.16 18.98
N ASN A 80 14.03 4.46 19.89
CA ASN A 80 13.48 3.45 20.77
C ASN A 80 12.59 2.50 19.97
N TRP A 81 12.83 1.20 20.09
CA TRP A 81 12.19 0.19 19.27
C TRP A 81 10.79 -0.22 19.73
N THR A 82 10.41 0.08 20.94
CA THR A 82 9.19 -0.46 21.56
C THR A 82 8.25 0.59 22.15
N SER A 83 8.66 1.86 22.14
CA SER A 83 7.87 2.92 22.79
C SER A 83 6.63 3.33 22.00
N HIS A 84 6.59 3.06 20.68
CA HIS A 84 5.52 3.53 19.80
C HIS A 84 4.92 2.36 19.00
N PRO A 85 4.15 1.48 19.66
CA PRO A 85 3.47 0.39 18.97
C PRO A 85 2.32 0.92 18.13
N LEU A 86 2.14 0.35 16.94
CA LEU A 86 0.98 0.62 16.12
C LEU A 86 -0.21 -0.23 16.56
N THR A 87 -1.40 0.28 16.32
CA THR A 87 -2.65 -0.44 16.59
C THR A 87 -3.09 -1.18 15.35
N ASN A 88 -3.43 -2.46 15.50
CA ASN A 88 -3.99 -3.26 14.43
C ASN A 88 -5.47 -2.90 14.25
N LEU A 89 -5.81 -2.35 13.09
CA LEU A 89 -7.19 -1.96 12.76
C LEU A 89 -7.98 -3.06 12.08
N GLY A 90 -7.34 -4.19 11.74
CA GLY A 90 -7.94 -5.25 10.95
C GLY A 90 -7.62 -5.13 9.47
N ASN A 91 -7.89 -6.19 8.72
CA ASN A 91 -7.61 -6.27 7.27
C ASN A 91 -6.17 -5.94 6.87
N GLY A 92 -5.21 -6.10 7.81
CA GLY A 92 -3.82 -5.79 7.58
C GLY A 92 -3.45 -4.33 7.80
N ASN A 93 -4.38 -3.49 8.22
CA ASN A 93 -4.15 -2.07 8.45
C ASN A 93 -3.64 -1.81 9.87
N TRP A 94 -2.62 -0.97 9.97
CA TRP A 94 -2.01 -0.56 11.22
C TRP A 94 -1.95 0.96 11.27
N GLU A 95 -2.10 1.52 12.48
CA GLU A 95 -2.15 2.97 12.66
C GLU A 95 -1.49 3.38 13.97
N ILE A 96 -0.84 4.54 13.95
CA ILE A 96 -0.43 5.23 15.17
C ILE A 96 -0.68 6.73 15.02
N PHE A 97 -1.13 7.36 16.10
CA PHE A 97 -1.23 8.82 16.21
C PHE A 97 -0.11 9.35 17.08
N LEU A 98 0.60 10.34 16.56
CA LEU A 98 1.67 11.04 17.30
C LEU A 98 1.15 12.43 17.65
N PRO A 99 0.85 12.70 18.94
CA PRO A 99 0.33 14.00 19.32
C PRO A 99 1.39 15.11 19.21
N GLY A 100 0.94 16.29 18.79
CA GLY A 100 1.77 17.47 18.63
C GLY A 100 2.11 17.75 17.17
N ASP A 101 1.96 18.99 16.75
CA ASP A 101 2.26 19.40 15.38
C ASP A 101 3.75 19.26 15.04
N ASP A 102 4.60 19.30 16.06
CA ASP A 102 6.05 19.16 15.97
C ASP A 102 6.55 17.75 16.30
N ALA A 103 5.66 16.77 16.44
CA ALA A 103 6.05 15.38 16.71
C ALA A 103 6.97 14.82 15.62
N LEU A 104 6.71 15.20 14.37
CA LEU A 104 7.59 14.92 13.25
C LEU A 104 7.91 16.23 12.54
N TRP A 105 9.02 16.25 11.81
CA TRP A 105 9.48 17.42 11.06
C TRP A 105 9.98 17.01 9.69
N ASP A 106 10.09 17.97 8.78
CA ASP A 106 10.60 17.73 7.45
C ASP A 106 12.04 17.23 7.51
N GLY A 107 12.31 16.11 6.82
CA GLY A 107 13.62 15.46 6.86
C GLY A 107 13.84 14.52 8.06
N CYS A 108 12.85 14.39 8.95
CA CYS A 108 12.92 13.44 10.07
C CYS A 108 13.08 12.01 9.57
N ARG A 109 14.06 11.29 10.08
CA ARG A 109 14.29 9.90 9.70
C ARG A 109 13.48 8.97 10.59
N VAL A 110 12.72 8.08 9.96
CA VAL A 110 11.86 7.12 10.66
C VAL A 110 11.97 5.74 10.02
N LYS A 111 11.70 4.71 10.80
CA LYS A 111 11.63 3.31 10.34
C LYS A 111 10.47 2.61 11.01
N THR A 112 9.96 1.59 10.35
CA THR A 112 8.97 0.68 10.93
C THR A 112 9.65 -0.63 11.28
N ILE A 113 9.44 -1.11 12.50
CA ILE A 113 9.95 -2.40 12.97
C ILE A 113 8.80 -3.39 12.96
N VAL A 114 9.06 -4.52 12.34
CA VAL A 114 8.08 -5.61 12.19
C VAL A 114 8.38 -6.73 13.17
#